data_129a6123b5a6c7790a0b8031d9e466fe
#
_entry.id   129a6123b5a6c7790a0b8031d9e466fe
#
_cell.length_a   1.000
_cell.length_b   1.000
_cell.length_c   1.000
_cell.angle_alpha   90.00
_cell.angle_beta   90.00
_cell.angle_gamma   90.00
#
_symmetry.space_group_name_H-M   'P 1'
#
loop_
_entity.id
_entity.type
_entity.pdbx_description
1 polymer ?
#
loop_
_entity_poly.entity_id
_entity_poly.type
_entity_poly.pdbx_seq_one_letter_code
_entity_poly.pdbx_strand_id
1 'polypeptide(L)'
;MKRRKFLISLLLALLMLPLHVFAEEPTYAFTDAEVLARGQLYYSSLNQFFSNVANDNGNAAEVTLTGAIGFCDTDYWVQSEFNARVAQGTTYGPCLYIEYVVTDQNGHSKTGYSYDLLPVGGHFNEGLAQFNYTTAVKNFSGGSGISILGNGFIKDSLNYKVRIDLSDYAAKGYSTTKTQVNAARAAKVASIVETPERYYANLEKLLMTFDSNTQTNEVIVCVKGIYTDDELASISYTDDSKIQYWLDYTTVNLNLNQVRVKKAYSVLGSITVIGNASEYNKMALIANGRDPSYTEIAPGMYRNADGWTVFRVNLSDYTAKGYVY
;
A
#
# COMPACT_ATOMS: atom_id res chain seq x y z
N MET A 1 74.47 -27.15 -17.90
CA MET A 1 73.60 -26.73 -16.78
C MET A 1 72.76 -25.45 -17.03
N LYS A 2 73.17 -24.46 -17.82
CA LYS A 2 72.41 -23.21 -18.07
C LYS A 2 71.09 -23.39 -18.85
N ARG A 3 70.99 -24.31 -19.79
CA ARG A 3 69.75 -24.55 -20.61
C ARG A 3 68.61 -25.19 -19.81
N ARG A 4 68.87 -26.02 -18.83
CA ARG A 4 67.83 -26.63 -17.97
C ARG A 4 67.21 -25.62 -16.99
N LYS A 5 67.95 -24.66 -16.49
CA LYS A 5 67.43 -23.59 -15.61
C LYS A 5 66.52 -22.63 -16.36
N PHE A 6 66.78 -22.34 -17.63
CA PHE A 6 65.96 -21.49 -18.48
C PHE A 6 64.62 -22.13 -18.82
N LEU A 7 64.61 -23.42 -19.12
CA LEU A 7 63.37 -24.16 -19.37
C LEU A 7 62.46 -24.28 -18.15
N ILE A 8 63.01 -24.45 -16.95
CA ILE A 8 62.26 -24.50 -15.68
C ILE A 8 61.70 -23.15 -15.35
N SER A 9 62.41 -22.03 -15.55
CA SER A 9 61.94 -20.68 -15.34
C SER A 9 60.84 -20.29 -16.33
N LEU A 10 60.91 -20.73 -17.60
CA LEU A 10 59.88 -20.51 -18.61
C LEU A 10 58.63 -21.29 -18.29
N LEU A 11 58.74 -22.53 -17.79
CA LEU A 11 57.61 -23.35 -17.38
C LEU A 11 56.88 -22.78 -16.14
N LEU A 12 57.66 -22.25 -15.16
CA LEU A 12 57.12 -21.58 -14.00
C LEU A 12 56.43 -20.25 -14.39
N ALA A 13 56.98 -19.50 -15.33
CA ALA A 13 56.37 -18.27 -15.82
C ALA A 13 55.08 -18.53 -16.58
N LEU A 14 54.97 -19.67 -17.32
CA LEU A 14 53.70 -20.08 -17.95
C LEU A 14 52.67 -20.56 -16.94
N LEU A 15 53.05 -21.11 -15.79
CA LEU A 15 52.16 -21.51 -14.72
C LEU A 15 51.67 -20.34 -13.85
N MET A 16 52.34 -19.18 -13.96
CA MET A 16 51.97 -17.93 -13.26
C MET A 16 51.16 -16.98 -14.13
N LEU A 17 50.84 -17.34 -15.37
CA LEU A 17 49.83 -16.60 -16.13
C LEU A 17 48.50 -16.78 -15.37
N PRO A 18 47.85 -15.67 -14.95
CA PRO A 18 46.55 -15.80 -14.39
C PRO A 18 45.69 -16.54 -15.41
N LEU A 19 45.24 -17.73 -15.05
CA LEU A 19 44.10 -18.33 -15.74
C LEU A 19 42.97 -17.29 -15.61
N HIS A 20 42.89 -16.44 -16.61
CA HIS A 20 41.64 -15.75 -16.82
C HIS A 20 40.64 -16.86 -17.14
N VAL A 21 40.02 -17.38 -16.11
CA VAL A 21 38.77 -18.05 -16.24
C VAL A 21 37.86 -16.94 -16.81
N PHE A 22 37.75 -16.93 -18.15
CA PHE A 22 36.66 -16.20 -18.79
C PHE A 22 35.42 -16.82 -18.17
N ALA A 23 34.86 -16.15 -17.18
CA ALA A 23 33.53 -16.48 -16.71
C ALA A 23 32.67 -16.39 -17.99
N GLU A 24 32.18 -17.53 -18.43
CA GLU A 24 31.26 -17.60 -19.55
C GLU A 24 30.14 -16.62 -19.26
N GLU A 25 29.91 -15.64 -20.15
CA GLU A 25 28.85 -14.67 -19.93
C GLU A 25 27.54 -15.42 -19.73
N PRO A 26 26.73 -15.06 -18.74
CA PRO A 26 25.50 -15.76 -18.47
C PRO A 26 24.59 -15.71 -19.70
N THR A 27 24.14 -16.88 -20.14
CA THR A 27 23.14 -16.97 -21.22
C THR A 27 21.76 -16.68 -20.62
N TYR A 28 21.11 -15.62 -21.10
CA TYR A 28 19.77 -15.26 -20.68
C TYR A 28 18.70 -16.10 -21.40
N ALA A 29 17.57 -16.31 -20.72
CA ALA A 29 16.47 -17.11 -21.26
C ALA A 29 15.76 -16.45 -22.45
N PHE A 30 15.81 -15.12 -22.54
CA PHE A 30 15.15 -14.35 -23.59
C PHE A 30 16.08 -13.26 -24.14
N THR A 31 15.92 -13.00 -25.44
CA THR A 31 16.54 -11.85 -26.12
C THR A 31 15.71 -10.59 -25.96
N ASP A 32 16.33 -9.41 -26.18
CA ASP A 32 15.63 -8.14 -26.16
C ASP A 32 14.43 -8.11 -27.14
N ALA A 33 14.58 -8.75 -28.32
CA ALA A 33 13.51 -8.83 -29.30
C ALA A 33 12.32 -9.68 -28.83
N GLU A 34 12.59 -10.79 -28.15
CA GLU A 34 11.53 -11.64 -27.57
C GLU A 34 10.80 -10.94 -26.45
N VAL A 35 11.52 -10.20 -25.58
CA VAL A 35 10.91 -9.38 -24.52
C VAL A 35 9.99 -8.30 -25.12
N LEU A 36 10.45 -7.57 -26.12
CA LEU A 36 9.66 -6.56 -26.80
C LEU A 36 8.40 -7.12 -27.47
N ALA A 37 8.50 -8.33 -28.04
CA ALA A 37 7.36 -9.03 -28.65
C ALA A 37 6.29 -9.46 -27.62
N ARG A 38 6.63 -9.59 -26.34
CA ARG A 38 5.73 -10.01 -25.25
C ARG A 38 4.85 -8.87 -24.70
N GLY A 39 4.97 -7.68 -25.24
CA GLY A 39 4.24 -6.48 -24.75
C GLY A 39 2.74 -6.69 -24.57
N GLN A 40 2.08 -7.51 -25.40
CA GLN A 40 0.64 -7.80 -25.31
C GLN A 40 0.26 -8.56 -24.03
N LEU A 41 1.15 -9.34 -23.45
CA LEU A 41 0.92 -10.02 -22.16
C LEU A 41 0.66 -9.03 -21.04
N TYR A 42 1.36 -7.88 -21.04
CA TYR A 42 1.20 -6.87 -20.00
C TYR A 42 -0.21 -6.27 -20.01
N TYR A 43 -0.82 -6.08 -21.17
CA TYR A 43 -2.17 -5.53 -21.28
C TYR A 43 -3.23 -6.46 -20.70
N SER A 44 -3.19 -7.74 -21.05
CA SER A 44 -4.14 -8.73 -20.52
C SER A 44 -3.96 -8.94 -19.02
N SER A 45 -2.70 -9.04 -18.58
CA SER A 45 -2.36 -9.18 -17.16
C SER A 45 -2.74 -7.95 -16.35
N LEU A 46 -2.54 -6.74 -16.91
CA LEU A 46 -2.96 -5.49 -16.30
C LEU A 46 -4.49 -5.43 -16.13
N ASN A 47 -5.24 -5.87 -17.13
CA ASN A 47 -6.70 -5.90 -17.06
C ASN A 47 -7.18 -6.79 -15.90
N GLN A 48 -6.60 -7.97 -15.75
CA GLN A 48 -6.91 -8.86 -14.63
C GLN A 48 -6.51 -8.23 -13.29
N PHE A 49 -5.29 -7.71 -13.18
CA PHE A 49 -4.78 -7.11 -11.97
C PHE A 49 -5.59 -5.88 -11.55
N PHE A 50 -5.85 -4.95 -12.47
CA PHE A 50 -6.68 -3.78 -12.20
C PHE A 50 -8.09 -4.17 -11.76
N SER A 51 -8.69 -5.19 -12.39
CA SER A 51 -9.99 -5.70 -11.96
C SER A 51 -10.00 -6.21 -10.54
N ASN A 52 -8.95 -6.91 -10.11
CA ASN A 52 -8.80 -7.38 -8.73
C ASN A 52 -8.68 -6.20 -7.75
N VAL A 53 -7.76 -5.26 -8.03
CA VAL A 53 -7.58 -4.06 -7.21
C VAL A 53 -8.87 -3.25 -7.09
N ALA A 54 -9.61 -3.10 -8.20
CA ALA A 54 -10.87 -2.40 -8.20
C ALA A 54 -11.95 -3.14 -7.38
N ASN A 55 -11.96 -4.47 -7.40
CA ASN A 55 -12.88 -5.27 -6.58
C ASN A 55 -12.53 -5.20 -5.09
N ASP A 56 -11.23 -5.18 -4.74
CA ASP A 56 -10.76 -5.05 -3.35
C ASP A 56 -11.14 -3.68 -2.74
N ASN A 57 -11.39 -2.67 -3.60
CA ASN A 57 -11.90 -1.36 -3.20
C ASN A 57 -13.44 -1.28 -3.30
N GLY A 58 -14.15 -2.33 -2.90
CA GLY A 58 -15.60 -2.48 -3.06
C GLY A 58 -16.48 -1.37 -2.47
N ASN A 59 -15.94 -0.57 -1.53
CA ASN A 59 -16.61 0.60 -0.97
C ASN A 59 -16.36 1.90 -1.79
N ALA A 60 -15.51 1.85 -2.82
CA ALA A 60 -15.27 2.98 -3.69
C ALA A 60 -16.46 3.18 -4.67
N ALA A 61 -16.75 4.44 -5.00
CA ALA A 61 -17.66 4.77 -6.09
C ALA A 61 -17.00 4.48 -7.44
N GLU A 62 -15.75 4.85 -7.56
CA GLU A 62 -14.97 4.69 -8.77
C GLU A 62 -13.52 4.38 -8.46
N VAL A 63 -12.89 3.55 -9.27
CA VAL A 63 -11.45 3.32 -9.27
C VAL A 63 -10.92 3.59 -10.67
N THR A 64 -9.96 4.51 -10.77
CA THR A 64 -9.37 4.92 -12.05
C THR A 64 -7.89 4.58 -12.07
N LEU A 65 -7.47 3.79 -13.07
CA LEU A 65 -6.07 3.47 -13.33
C LEU A 65 -5.39 4.72 -13.93
N THR A 66 -4.38 5.25 -13.24
CA THR A 66 -3.66 6.46 -13.64
C THR A 66 -2.26 6.19 -14.15
N GLY A 67 -1.71 5.02 -13.85
CA GLY A 67 -0.39 4.63 -14.34
C GLY A 67 -0.16 3.13 -14.19
N ALA A 68 0.63 2.55 -15.09
CA ALA A 68 1.00 1.15 -15.01
C ALA A 68 2.41 0.92 -15.54
N ILE A 69 3.18 0.13 -14.81
CA ILE A 69 4.52 -0.30 -15.17
C ILE A 69 4.56 -1.81 -15.05
N GLY A 70 4.88 -2.47 -16.17
CA GLY A 70 5.20 -3.88 -16.19
C GLY A 70 6.71 -4.08 -16.06
N PHE A 71 7.11 -5.12 -15.41
CA PHE A 71 8.45 -5.64 -15.53
C PHE A 71 8.42 -7.16 -15.49
N CYS A 72 9.39 -7.79 -16.09
CA CYS A 72 9.44 -9.24 -16.17
C CYS A 72 10.71 -9.75 -15.52
N ASP A 73 10.56 -10.33 -14.37
CA ASP A 73 11.64 -10.91 -13.59
C ASP A 73 12.22 -12.14 -14.31
N THR A 74 11.35 -12.87 -15.05
CA THR A 74 11.77 -14.08 -15.78
C THR A 74 12.58 -13.81 -17.04
N ASP A 75 12.44 -12.62 -17.63
CA ASP A 75 13.14 -12.28 -18.87
C ASP A 75 14.63 -12.01 -18.65
N TYR A 76 15.03 -11.79 -17.40
CA TYR A 76 16.40 -11.49 -17.03
C TYR A 76 17.15 -12.67 -16.41
N TRP A 77 16.48 -13.79 -16.18
CA TRP A 77 17.15 -14.94 -15.58
C TRP A 77 18.15 -15.59 -16.54
N VAL A 78 19.27 -15.99 -16.00
CA VAL A 78 20.18 -16.87 -16.72
C VAL A 78 19.47 -18.18 -17.04
N GLN A 79 19.78 -18.75 -18.20
CA GLN A 79 19.06 -19.92 -18.74
C GLN A 79 18.97 -21.08 -17.74
N SER A 80 20.02 -21.30 -16.95
CA SER A 80 20.04 -22.36 -15.94
C SER A 80 19.04 -22.13 -14.82
N GLU A 81 18.91 -20.88 -14.33
CA GLU A 81 17.94 -20.50 -13.29
C GLU A 81 16.52 -20.57 -13.82
N PHE A 82 16.29 -20.05 -15.02
CA PHE A 82 15.00 -20.16 -15.68
C PHE A 82 14.56 -21.63 -15.79
N ASN A 83 15.43 -22.51 -16.32
CA ASN A 83 15.14 -23.93 -16.46
C ASN A 83 14.86 -24.61 -15.10
N ALA A 84 15.60 -24.24 -14.05
CA ALA A 84 15.37 -24.77 -12.71
C ALA A 84 13.99 -24.36 -12.16
N ARG A 85 13.55 -23.12 -12.40
CA ARG A 85 12.23 -22.63 -11.96
C ARG A 85 11.09 -23.24 -12.76
N VAL A 86 11.26 -23.42 -14.08
CA VAL A 86 10.31 -24.16 -14.93
C VAL A 86 10.12 -25.58 -14.40
N ALA A 87 11.22 -26.26 -14.07
CA ALA A 87 11.18 -27.62 -13.54
C ALA A 87 10.48 -27.71 -12.17
N GLN A 88 10.50 -26.63 -11.39
CA GLN A 88 9.80 -26.52 -10.11
C GLN A 88 8.33 -26.06 -10.25
N GLY A 89 7.88 -25.73 -11.47
CA GLY A 89 6.56 -25.16 -11.70
C GLY A 89 6.39 -23.72 -11.14
N THR A 90 7.48 -23.01 -10.94
CA THR A 90 7.52 -21.68 -10.32
C THR A 90 7.87 -20.54 -11.29
N THR A 91 7.58 -20.72 -12.57
CA THR A 91 7.70 -19.61 -13.53
C THR A 91 6.70 -18.52 -13.20
N TYR A 92 7.20 -17.33 -13.02
CA TYR A 92 6.36 -16.16 -12.77
C TYR A 92 6.01 -15.48 -14.09
N GLY A 93 4.80 -14.99 -14.18
CA GLY A 93 4.35 -14.10 -15.24
C GLY A 93 4.87 -12.67 -15.04
N PRO A 94 4.33 -11.72 -15.82
CA PRO A 94 4.70 -10.32 -15.66
C PRO A 94 4.39 -9.82 -14.26
N CYS A 95 5.34 -9.06 -13.70
CA CYS A 95 5.12 -8.29 -12.48
C CYS A 95 4.58 -6.92 -12.86
N LEU A 96 3.57 -6.44 -12.16
CA LEU A 96 2.91 -5.19 -12.46
C LEU A 96 2.89 -4.28 -11.24
N TYR A 97 3.29 -3.02 -11.44
CA TYR A 97 3.01 -1.91 -10.52
C TYR A 97 1.94 -1.04 -11.14
N ILE A 98 0.95 -0.66 -10.37
CA ILE A 98 -0.06 0.30 -10.80
C ILE A 98 -0.18 1.46 -9.82
N GLU A 99 -0.52 2.61 -10.38
CA GLU A 99 -1.02 3.78 -9.69
C GLU A 99 -2.48 3.94 -10.07
N TYR A 100 -3.33 4.17 -9.10
CA TYR A 100 -4.76 4.36 -9.33
C TYR A 100 -5.33 5.39 -8.38
N VAL A 101 -6.46 5.96 -8.75
CA VAL A 101 -7.23 6.87 -7.90
C VAL A 101 -8.50 6.18 -7.48
N VAL A 102 -8.76 6.16 -6.20
CA VAL A 102 -10.02 5.70 -5.60
C VAL A 102 -10.85 6.93 -5.28
N THR A 103 -12.10 6.95 -5.73
CA THR A 103 -13.06 8.01 -5.41
C THR A 103 -14.20 7.42 -4.61
N ASP A 104 -14.54 8.04 -3.49
CA ASP A 104 -15.66 7.63 -2.64
C ASP A 104 -16.99 8.16 -3.14
N GLN A 105 -18.07 7.83 -2.41
CA GLN A 105 -19.44 8.25 -2.73
C GLN A 105 -19.66 9.77 -2.65
N ASN A 106 -18.75 10.49 -1.99
CA ASN A 106 -18.82 11.94 -1.80
C ASN A 106 -17.93 12.71 -2.79
N GLY A 107 -17.25 11.99 -3.69
CA GLY A 107 -16.32 12.57 -4.65
C GLY A 107 -14.93 12.85 -4.10
N HIS A 108 -14.61 12.43 -2.88
CA HIS A 108 -13.24 12.53 -2.36
C HIS A 108 -12.37 11.46 -3.01
N SER A 109 -11.19 11.87 -3.41
CA SER A 109 -10.27 11.01 -4.14
C SER A 109 -8.94 10.85 -3.42
N LYS A 110 -8.37 9.64 -3.50
CA LYS A 110 -7.04 9.32 -3.00
C LYS A 110 -6.28 8.49 -4.02
N THR A 111 -5.00 8.81 -4.22
CA THR A 111 -4.08 7.96 -4.99
C THR A 111 -3.69 6.74 -4.16
N GLY A 112 -3.81 5.57 -4.77
CA GLY A 112 -3.37 4.29 -4.25
C GLY A 112 -2.30 3.67 -5.14
N TYR A 113 -1.54 2.75 -4.59
CA TYR A 113 -0.51 2.00 -5.29
C TYR A 113 -0.65 0.52 -4.99
N SER A 114 -0.47 -0.32 -6.00
CA SER A 114 -0.49 -1.76 -5.81
C SER A 114 0.55 -2.45 -6.69
N TYR A 115 0.96 -3.62 -6.25
CA TYR A 115 1.90 -4.49 -6.96
C TYR A 115 1.36 -5.90 -6.98
N ASP A 116 1.49 -6.57 -8.10
CA ASP A 116 1.14 -7.98 -8.23
C ASP A 116 2.17 -8.76 -9.04
N LEU A 117 2.38 -9.99 -8.62
CA LEU A 117 3.24 -10.99 -9.27
C LEU A 117 2.33 -12.07 -9.86
N LEU A 118 2.02 -11.98 -11.14
CA LEU A 118 1.14 -12.93 -11.81
C LEU A 118 1.90 -14.19 -12.24
N PRO A 119 1.33 -15.41 -12.12
CA PRO A 119 -0.05 -15.72 -11.66
C PRO A 119 -0.17 -15.96 -10.16
N VAL A 120 0.90 -15.80 -9.38
CA VAL A 120 0.94 -16.24 -7.98
C VAL A 120 0.12 -15.35 -7.07
N GLY A 121 -0.11 -14.10 -7.47
CA GLY A 121 -0.77 -13.09 -6.63
C GLY A 121 0.03 -12.77 -5.37
N GLY A 122 0.30 -11.51 -5.12
CA GLY A 122 1.00 -11.10 -3.92
C GLY A 122 0.78 -9.61 -3.71
N HIS A 123 -0.04 -9.28 -2.72
CA HIS A 123 -0.22 -7.86 -2.36
C HIS A 123 0.92 -7.44 -1.46
N PHE A 124 1.75 -6.52 -1.96
CA PHE A 124 2.76 -5.87 -1.14
C PHE A 124 2.14 -4.70 -0.37
N ASN A 125 2.80 -4.35 0.71
CA ASN A 125 2.50 -3.13 1.46
C ASN A 125 2.42 -1.92 0.51
N GLU A 126 1.34 -1.12 0.62
CA GLU A 126 1.07 0.03 -0.25
C GLU A 126 2.26 1.00 -0.32
N GLY A 127 2.95 1.25 0.81
CA GLY A 127 4.13 2.11 0.85
C GLY A 127 5.31 1.57 0.04
N LEU A 128 5.54 0.26 0.03
CA LEU A 128 6.56 -0.36 -0.79
C LEU A 128 6.18 -0.31 -2.27
N ALA A 129 4.90 -0.56 -2.60
CA ALA A 129 4.40 -0.43 -3.97
C ALA A 129 4.57 1.00 -4.51
N GLN A 130 4.26 2.01 -3.70
CA GLN A 130 4.46 3.42 -4.03
C GLN A 130 5.94 3.74 -4.28
N PHE A 131 6.82 3.32 -3.36
CA PHE A 131 8.26 3.55 -3.51
C PHE A 131 8.80 2.94 -4.79
N ASN A 132 8.46 1.69 -5.08
CA ASN A 132 8.94 0.98 -6.25
C ASN A 132 8.35 1.55 -7.56
N TYR A 133 7.05 1.89 -7.57
CA TYR A 133 6.41 2.55 -8.71
C TYR A 133 7.08 3.87 -9.04
N THR A 134 7.24 4.76 -8.06
CA THR A 134 7.85 6.09 -8.26
C THR A 134 9.31 6.00 -8.68
N THR A 135 10.04 5.02 -8.16
CA THR A 135 11.43 4.74 -8.57
C THR A 135 11.48 4.25 -10.01
N ALA A 136 10.59 3.33 -10.39
CA ALA A 136 10.50 2.85 -11.76
C ALA A 136 10.16 3.99 -12.74
N VAL A 137 9.18 4.85 -12.42
CA VAL A 137 8.83 6.02 -13.26
C VAL A 137 10.05 6.91 -13.52
N LYS A 138 10.89 7.15 -12.50
CA LYS A 138 12.12 7.92 -12.67
C LYS A 138 13.10 7.25 -13.64
N ASN A 139 13.19 5.93 -13.63
CA ASN A 139 14.09 5.19 -14.51
C ASN A 139 13.74 5.37 -15.99
N PHE A 140 12.48 5.59 -16.35
CA PHE A 140 12.07 5.87 -17.73
C PHE A 140 12.56 7.23 -18.26
N SER A 141 13.04 8.11 -17.38
CA SER A 141 13.69 9.38 -17.76
C SER A 141 15.17 9.19 -18.15
N GLY A 142 15.68 7.96 -18.08
CA GLY A 142 17.08 7.63 -18.32
C GLY A 142 17.94 7.76 -17.06
N GLY A 143 19.15 7.26 -17.12
CA GLY A 143 20.12 7.30 -16.02
C GLY A 143 21.31 6.37 -16.27
N SER A 144 22.27 6.40 -15.35
CA SER A 144 23.41 5.48 -15.42
C SER A 144 22.94 4.03 -15.31
N GLY A 145 23.36 3.18 -16.24
CA GLY A 145 23.00 1.75 -16.28
C GLY A 145 21.59 1.46 -16.81
N ILE A 146 20.90 2.45 -17.39
CA ILE A 146 19.58 2.26 -17.98
C ILE A 146 19.68 2.41 -19.51
N SER A 147 19.21 1.40 -20.24
CA SER A 147 19.09 1.40 -21.70
C SER A 147 17.64 1.61 -22.12
N ILE A 148 17.37 2.59 -22.96
CA ILE A 148 16.05 2.85 -23.53
C ILE A 148 15.95 2.05 -24.83
N LEU A 149 14.98 1.10 -24.89
CA LEU A 149 14.81 0.19 -26.01
C LEU A 149 13.74 0.64 -27.02
N GLY A 150 12.90 1.62 -26.65
CA GLY A 150 11.75 2.05 -27.43
C GLY A 150 10.44 1.37 -27.01
N ASN A 151 9.31 1.80 -27.59
CA ASN A 151 7.97 1.29 -27.29
C ASN A 151 7.62 1.27 -25.79
N GLY A 152 8.16 2.20 -25.01
CA GLY A 152 7.98 2.28 -23.57
C GLY A 152 8.84 1.31 -22.75
N PHE A 153 9.74 0.55 -23.39
CA PHE A 153 10.63 -0.39 -22.71
C PHE A 153 11.96 0.25 -22.34
N ILE A 154 12.43 -0.11 -21.15
CA ILE A 154 13.80 0.12 -20.68
C ILE A 154 14.38 -1.18 -20.15
N LYS A 155 15.70 -1.23 -20.10
CA LYS A 155 16.48 -2.30 -19.47
C LYS A 155 17.42 -1.69 -18.46
N ASP A 156 17.45 -2.18 -17.26
CA ASP A 156 18.44 -1.88 -16.25
C ASP A 156 19.32 -3.11 -15.94
N SER A 157 20.16 -3.02 -14.93
CA SER A 157 21.05 -4.12 -14.53
C SER A 157 20.30 -5.33 -13.94
N LEU A 158 19.02 -5.20 -13.65
CA LEU A 158 18.23 -6.22 -12.95
C LEU A 158 17.15 -6.83 -13.84
N ASN A 159 16.44 -6.03 -14.63
CA ASN A 159 15.32 -6.51 -15.45
C ASN A 159 14.88 -5.50 -16.53
N TYR A 160 13.96 -5.96 -17.37
CA TYR A 160 13.22 -5.11 -18.30
C TYR A 160 12.02 -4.49 -17.62
N LYS A 161 11.73 -3.24 -17.94
CA LYS A 161 10.55 -2.53 -17.50
C LYS A 161 9.83 -1.90 -18.68
N VAL A 162 8.51 -1.90 -18.64
CA VAL A 162 7.69 -1.27 -19.65
C VAL A 162 6.69 -0.33 -19.00
N ARG A 163 6.66 0.92 -19.45
CA ARG A 163 5.58 1.84 -19.11
C ARG A 163 4.43 1.59 -20.05
N ILE A 164 3.31 1.18 -19.51
CA ILE A 164 2.12 0.87 -20.29
C ILE A 164 1.44 2.19 -20.63
N ASP A 165 1.25 2.44 -21.93
CA ASP A 165 0.46 3.56 -22.41
C ASP A 165 -1.02 3.28 -22.19
N LEU A 166 -1.63 4.03 -21.28
CA LEU A 166 -3.05 3.86 -20.95
C LEU A 166 -3.99 4.28 -22.07
N SER A 167 -3.54 5.17 -22.98
CA SER A 167 -4.32 5.50 -24.18
C SER A 167 -4.34 4.35 -25.18
N ASP A 168 -3.23 3.67 -25.38
CA ASP A 168 -3.14 2.45 -26.18
C ASP A 168 -3.92 1.30 -25.51
N TYR A 169 -3.81 1.17 -24.18
CA TYR A 169 -4.57 0.20 -23.39
C TYR A 169 -6.09 0.38 -23.60
N ALA A 170 -6.58 1.62 -23.51
CA ALA A 170 -7.99 1.93 -23.78
C ALA A 170 -8.38 1.68 -25.25
N ALA A 171 -7.52 2.03 -26.22
CA ALA A 171 -7.74 1.77 -27.64
C ALA A 171 -7.85 0.27 -27.96
N LYS A 172 -7.24 -0.59 -27.16
CA LYS A 172 -7.37 -2.05 -27.25
C LYS A 172 -8.63 -2.63 -26.61
N GLY A 173 -9.52 -1.77 -26.12
CA GLY A 173 -10.80 -2.16 -25.53
C GLY A 173 -10.79 -2.46 -24.05
N TYR A 174 -9.69 -2.19 -23.35
CA TYR A 174 -9.61 -2.33 -21.90
C TYR A 174 -10.10 -1.05 -21.21
N SER A 175 -10.74 -1.21 -20.05
CA SER A 175 -11.20 -0.05 -19.28
C SER A 175 -10.13 0.43 -18.31
N THR A 176 -9.88 1.75 -18.28
CA THR A 176 -9.04 2.42 -17.27
C THR A 176 -9.84 2.87 -16.06
N THR A 177 -11.15 2.73 -16.09
CA THR A 177 -12.06 3.16 -15.02
C THR A 177 -13.04 2.05 -14.71
N LYS A 178 -13.26 1.79 -13.44
CA LYS A 178 -14.29 0.85 -12.96
C LYS A 178 -15.15 1.54 -11.92
N THR A 179 -16.43 1.72 -12.27
CA THR A 179 -17.46 2.21 -11.35
C THR A 179 -18.01 1.02 -10.58
N GLN A 180 -17.98 1.09 -9.25
CA GLN A 180 -18.40 -0.01 -8.36
C GLN A 180 -19.60 0.35 -7.50
N VAL A 181 -20.23 1.49 -7.78
CA VAL A 181 -21.35 1.96 -6.98
C VAL A 181 -22.56 1.03 -7.17
N ASN A 182 -22.95 0.39 -6.07
CA ASN A 182 -24.29 -0.16 -5.98
C ASN A 182 -25.27 1.00 -5.77
N ALA A 183 -26.23 1.18 -6.68
CA ALA A 183 -27.18 2.29 -6.63
C ALA A 183 -27.99 2.33 -5.31
N ALA A 184 -28.36 1.16 -4.78
CA ALA A 184 -29.06 1.06 -3.50
C ALA A 184 -28.15 1.49 -2.33
N ARG A 185 -26.87 1.08 -2.35
CA ARG A 185 -25.88 1.53 -1.35
C ARG A 185 -25.64 3.03 -1.44
N ALA A 186 -25.46 3.56 -2.64
CA ALA A 186 -25.26 4.99 -2.87
C ALA A 186 -26.43 5.82 -2.33
N ALA A 187 -27.67 5.40 -2.61
CA ALA A 187 -28.86 6.06 -2.07
C ALA A 187 -28.92 5.99 -0.54
N LYS A 188 -28.55 4.84 0.06
CA LYS A 188 -28.51 4.66 1.51
C LYS A 188 -27.42 5.54 2.14
N VAL A 189 -26.22 5.59 1.56
CA VAL A 189 -25.13 6.47 2.02
C VAL A 189 -25.54 7.95 1.90
N ALA A 190 -26.14 8.36 0.80
CA ALA A 190 -26.60 9.74 0.61
C ALA A 190 -27.68 10.18 1.61
N SER A 191 -28.40 9.24 2.22
CA SER A 191 -29.41 9.52 3.25
C SER A 191 -28.85 9.58 4.67
N ILE A 192 -27.58 9.23 4.87
CA ILE A 192 -26.97 9.19 6.19
C ILE A 192 -26.67 10.61 6.66
N VAL A 193 -27.14 10.92 7.85
CA VAL A 193 -26.71 12.10 8.59
C VAL A 193 -25.53 11.68 9.46
N GLU A 194 -24.35 12.21 9.16
CA GLU A 194 -23.16 11.93 9.95
C GLU A 194 -23.22 12.61 11.30
N THR A 195 -23.11 11.81 12.36
CA THR A 195 -23.01 12.28 13.74
C THR A 195 -22.00 11.44 14.52
N PRO A 196 -21.36 12.00 15.59
CA PRO A 196 -20.45 11.24 16.43
C PRO A 196 -21.09 9.98 17.05
N GLU A 197 -22.39 10.04 17.36
CA GLU A 197 -23.14 8.97 18.02
C GLU A 197 -23.17 7.68 17.22
N ARG A 198 -23.10 7.76 15.90
CA ARG A 198 -23.07 6.56 15.03
C ARG A 198 -21.89 5.64 15.35
N TYR A 199 -20.83 6.18 15.95
CA TYR A 199 -19.59 5.45 16.24
C TYR A 199 -19.46 5.03 17.72
N TYR A 200 -20.44 5.32 18.57
CA TYR A 200 -20.37 5.07 20.01
C TYR A 200 -20.31 3.57 20.33
N ALA A 201 -21.05 2.73 19.61
CA ALA A 201 -21.02 1.30 19.83
C ALA A 201 -19.62 0.66 19.53
N ASN A 202 -18.89 1.18 18.54
CA ASN A 202 -17.52 0.74 18.28
C ASN A 202 -16.56 1.23 19.37
N LEU A 203 -16.75 2.46 19.85
CA LEU A 203 -15.97 3.01 20.94
C LEU A 203 -16.20 2.26 22.25
N GLU A 204 -17.43 1.90 22.58
CA GLU A 204 -17.76 1.10 23.77
C GLU A 204 -16.99 -0.22 23.79
N LYS A 205 -16.98 -0.96 22.65
CA LYS A 205 -16.20 -2.20 22.52
C LYS A 205 -14.73 -2.01 22.85
N LEU A 206 -14.14 -0.87 22.43
CA LEU A 206 -12.76 -0.53 22.77
C LEU A 206 -12.60 -0.21 24.26
N LEU A 207 -13.43 0.66 24.78
CA LEU A 207 -13.32 1.12 26.20
C LEU A 207 -13.51 -0.03 27.18
N MET A 208 -14.36 -0.98 26.89
CA MET A 208 -14.53 -2.20 27.68
C MET A 208 -13.27 -3.08 27.78
N THR A 209 -12.27 -2.84 26.94
CA THR A 209 -10.97 -3.57 27.03
C THR A 209 -10.02 -2.96 28.05
N PHE A 210 -10.34 -1.79 28.63
CA PHE A 210 -9.52 -1.17 29.65
C PHE A 210 -9.69 -1.89 30.98
N ASP A 211 -8.60 -1.93 31.75
CA ASP A 211 -8.70 -2.42 33.11
C ASP A 211 -9.39 -1.37 34.04
N SER A 212 -9.87 -1.85 35.19
CA SER A 212 -10.58 -1.04 36.15
C SER A 212 -9.79 0.17 36.73
N ASN A 213 -8.48 0.19 36.52
CA ASN A 213 -7.59 1.26 36.99
C ASN A 213 -7.31 2.32 35.92
N THR A 214 -7.98 2.21 34.78
CA THR A 214 -7.81 3.12 33.65
C THR A 214 -9.07 3.95 33.46
N GLN A 215 -8.92 5.27 33.41
CA GLN A 215 -9.99 6.20 33.07
C GLN A 215 -9.63 6.93 31.79
N THR A 216 -10.56 6.97 30.87
CA THR A 216 -10.40 7.76 29.64
C THR A 216 -10.87 9.16 29.87
N ASN A 217 -9.98 10.13 29.67
CA ASN A 217 -10.28 11.56 29.84
C ASN A 217 -10.91 12.15 28.59
N GLU A 218 -10.41 11.73 27.43
CA GLU A 218 -10.84 12.22 26.13
C GLU A 218 -10.60 11.18 25.05
N VAL A 219 -11.49 11.13 24.06
CA VAL A 219 -11.36 10.28 22.89
C VAL A 219 -11.55 11.11 21.62
N ILE A 220 -10.61 10.95 20.69
CA ILE A 220 -10.75 11.44 19.33
C ILE A 220 -10.87 10.23 18.41
N VAL A 221 -11.92 10.23 17.59
CA VAL A 221 -12.20 9.18 16.63
C VAL A 221 -11.81 9.67 15.25
N CYS A 222 -11.14 8.80 14.50
CA CYS A 222 -10.76 9.04 13.12
C CYS A 222 -11.31 7.90 12.26
N VAL A 223 -12.21 8.21 11.33
CA VAL A 223 -12.92 7.21 10.51
C VAL A 223 -12.68 7.48 9.04
N LYS A 224 -12.42 6.44 8.26
CA LYS A 224 -12.22 6.53 6.82
C LYS A 224 -13.52 6.22 6.07
N GLY A 225 -14.04 7.22 5.33
CA GLY A 225 -15.24 7.06 4.51
C GLY A 225 -16.56 7.23 5.27
N ILE A 226 -17.66 6.92 4.60
CA ILE A 226 -19.02 6.88 5.15
C ILE A 226 -19.53 5.44 5.07
N TYR A 227 -20.06 4.93 6.16
CA TYR A 227 -20.57 3.58 6.28
C TYR A 227 -22.08 3.58 6.47
N THR A 228 -22.77 2.60 5.86
CA THR A 228 -24.15 2.28 6.23
C THR A 228 -24.17 1.69 7.63
N ASP A 229 -25.33 1.66 8.26
CA ASP A 229 -25.46 1.11 9.62
C ASP A 229 -25.06 -0.37 9.69
N ASP A 230 -25.38 -1.15 8.63
CA ASP A 230 -24.99 -2.56 8.54
C ASP A 230 -23.46 -2.73 8.40
N GLU A 231 -22.84 -1.89 7.58
CA GLU A 231 -21.39 -1.88 7.42
C GLU A 231 -20.70 -1.46 8.73
N LEU A 232 -21.21 -0.41 9.38
CA LEU A 232 -20.68 0.08 10.64
C LEU A 232 -20.78 -0.97 11.75
N ALA A 233 -21.90 -1.69 11.83
CA ALA A 233 -22.08 -2.79 12.79
C ALA A 233 -21.11 -3.95 12.57
N SER A 234 -20.65 -4.15 11.32
CA SER A 234 -19.71 -5.21 10.96
C SER A 234 -18.23 -4.82 11.15
N ILE A 235 -17.92 -3.52 11.27
CA ILE A 235 -16.54 -3.04 11.45
C ILE A 235 -16.08 -3.37 12.86
N SER A 236 -14.91 -4.02 12.96
CA SER A 236 -14.24 -4.22 14.25
C SER A 236 -13.63 -2.89 14.73
N TYR A 237 -13.76 -2.64 16.04
CA TYR A 237 -13.07 -1.50 16.68
C TYR A 237 -11.54 -1.60 16.61
N THR A 238 -11.02 -2.79 16.27
CA THR A 238 -9.59 -3.05 16.07
C THR A 238 -9.13 -2.88 14.62
N ASP A 239 -10.04 -2.60 13.71
CA ASP A 239 -9.73 -2.38 12.29
C ASP A 239 -9.21 -0.95 12.07
N ASP A 240 -7.91 -0.76 12.24
CA ASP A 240 -7.22 0.53 12.13
C ASP A 240 -7.20 1.09 10.71
N SER A 241 -7.50 0.26 9.70
CA SER A 241 -7.66 0.72 8.32
C SER A 241 -8.95 1.52 8.10
N LYS A 242 -9.91 1.41 9.02
CA LYS A 242 -11.25 2.01 8.92
C LYS A 242 -11.58 2.95 10.06
N ILE A 243 -11.31 2.55 11.30
CA ILE A 243 -11.57 3.34 12.50
C ILE A 243 -10.33 3.34 13.39
N GLN A 244 -9.90 4.54 13.76
CA GLN A 244 -8.75 4.78 14.63
C GLN A 244 -9.23 5.56 15.86
N TYR A 245 -8.66 5.23 17.01
CA TYR A 245 -8.99 5.88 18.28
C TYR A 245 -7.73 6.49 18.89
N TRP A 246 -7.81 7.78 19.21
CA TRP A 246 -6.75 8.51 19.88
C TRP A 246 -7.24 8.87 21.27
N LEU A 247 -6.54 8.35 22.28
CA LEU A 247 -7.00 8.35 23.67
C LEU A 247 -6.10 9.21 24.53
N ASP A 248 -6.73 10.08 25.35
CA ASP A 248 -6.12 10.63 26.54
C ASP A 248 -6.70 9.89 27.74
N TYR A 249 -5.86 9.23 28.51
CA TYR A 249 -6.31 8.41 29.63
C TYR A 249 -5.36 8.46 30.83
N THR A 250 -5.91 8.14 32.00
CA THR A 250 -5.19 8.09 33.25
C THR A 250 -5.11 6.65 33.74
N THR A 251 -3.95 6.21 34.12
CA THR A 251 -3.75 4.92 34.80
C THR A 251 -3.36 5.17 36.26
N VAL A 252 -3.99 4.45 37.16
CA VAL A 252 -3.70 4.49 38.59
C VAL A 252 -2.99 3.20 38.99
N ASN A 253 -1.76 3.31 39.45
CA ASN A 253 -1.05 2.17 40.04
C ASN A 253 -1.19 2.22 41.56
N LEU A 254 -2.12 1.41 42.08
CA LEU A 254 -2.43 1.39 43.51
C LEU A 254 -1.23 0.93 44.38
N ASN A 255 -0.39 0.05 43.86
CA ASN A 255 0.79 -0.45 44.60
C ASN A 255 1.90 0.60 44.75
N LEU A 256 1.96 1.53 43.82
CA LEU A 256 2.99 2.59 43.81
C LEU A 256 2.42 3.96 44.21
N ASN A 257 1.11 4.03 44.47
CA ASN A 257 0.39 5.29 44.70
C ASN A 257 0.68 6.34 43.64
N GLN A 258 0.75 5.92 42.39
CA GLN A 258 1.10 6.76 41.23
C GLN A 258 -0.08 6.87 40.26
N VAL A 259 -0.35 8.11 39.84
CA VAL A 259 -1.27 8.44 38.76
C VAL A 259 -0.45 8.89 37.56
N ARG A 260 -0.71 8.28 36.40
CA ARG A 260 -0.03 8.63 35.16
C ARG A 260 -1.04 8.96 34.06
N VAL A 261 -0.89 10.13 33.47
CA VAL A 261 -1.61 10.50 32.26
C VAL A 261 -0.84 10.02 31.04
N LYS A 262 -1.51 9.39 30.11
CA LYS A 262 -0.93 8.83 28.90
C LYS A 262 -1.79 9.17 27.70
N LYS A 263 -1.13 9.20 26.53
CA LYS A 263 -1.79 9.32 25.24
C LYS A 263 -1.52 8.05 24.45
N ALA A 264 -2.54 7.49 23.86
CA ALA A 264 -2.44 6.23 23.14
C ALA A 264 -3.20 6.28 21.81
N TYR A 265 -2.76 5.41 20.95
CA TYR A 265 -3.43 5.02 19.72
C TYR A 265 -3.84 3.55 19.83
N SER A 266 -5.07 3.22 19.49
CA SER A 266 -5.55 1.85 19.54
C SER A 266 -5.24 1.12 18.25
N VAL A 267 -4.51 0.02 18.36
CA VAL A 267 -4.24 -0.93 17.27
C VAL A 267 -4.58 -2.34 17.78
N LEU A 268 -5.36 -3.08 17.00
CA LEU A 268 -5.64 -4.51 17.21
C LEU A 268 -6.17 -4.87 18.63
N GLY A 269 -7.05 -4.04 19.18
CA GLY A 269 -7.68 -4.32 20.49
C GLY A 269 -6.74 -4.22 21.69
N SER A 270 -5.49 -3.84 21.48
CA SER A 270 -4.57 -3.46 22.52
C SER A 270 -4.31 -1.97 22.47
N ILE A 271 -4.26 -1.33 23.63
CA ILE A 271 -3.83 0.05 23.70
C ILE A 271 -2.33 0.06 23.52
N THR A 272 -1.88 0.34 22.31
CA THR A 272 -0.48 0.60 22.10
C THR A 272 -0.16 1.96 22.68
N VAL A 273 0.54 1.97 23.80
CA VAL A 273 1.05 3.21 24.40
C VAL A 273 2.14 3.73 23.50
N ILE A 274 1.75 4.50 22.50
CA ILE A 274 2.69 5.34 21.79
C ILE A 274 2.81 6.57 22.65
N GLY A 275 3.94 6.76 23.29
CA GLY A 275 4.25 8.00 24.05
C GLY A 275 4.34 9.23 23.16
N ASN A 276 3.51 9.31 22.13
CA ASN A 276 3.54 10.32 21.10
C ASN A 276 2.42 11.35 21.32
N ALA A 277 2.66 12.18 22.34
CA ALA A 277 1.81 13.36 22.59
C ALA A 277 1.69 14.27 21.35
N SER A 278 2.68 14.25 20.45
CA SER A 278 2.69 15.05 19.22
C SER A 278 1.57 14.65 18.27
N GLU A 279 1.39 13.35 18.01
CA GLU A 279 0.36 12.87 17.09
C GLU A 279 -1.05 13.03 17.67
N TYR A 280 -1.22 12.75 18.97
CA TYR A 280 -2.48 13.05 19.65
C TYR A 280 -2.83 14.55 19.53
N ASN A 281 -1.87 15.44 19.79
CA ASN A 281 -2.08 16.88 19.68
C ASN A 281 -2.45 17.30 18.24
N LYS A 282 -1.87 16.65 17.23
CA LYS A 282 -2.26 16.85 15.83
C LYS A 282 -3.73 16.47 15.60
N MET A 283 -4.15 15.30 16.07
CA MET A 283 -5.55 14.87 15.96
C MET A 283 -6.50 15.80 16.74
N ALA A 284 -6.06 16.30 17.88
CA ALA A 284 -6.82 17.28 18.66
C ALA A 284 -6.99 18.63 17.93
N LEU A 285 -5.98 19.09 17.18
CA LEU A 285 -6.10 20.28 16.35
C LEU A 285 -7.13 20.09 15.23
N ILE A 286 -7.12 18.93 14.57
CA ILE A 286 -8.10 18.58 13.54
C ILE A 286 -9.51 18.55 14.14
N ALA A 287 -9.69 17.83 15.25
CA ALA A 287 -10.99 17.71 15.92
C ALA A 287 -11.52 19.03 16.49
N ASN A 288 -10.72 20.07 16.54
CA ASN A 288 -11.09 21.45 16.92
C ASN A 288 -11.24 22.37 15.69
N GLY A 289 -11.22 21.83 14.48
CA GLY A 289 -11.36 22.62 13.24
C GLY A 289 -10.19 23.55 12.95
N ARG A 290 -8.99 23.26 13.45
CA ARG A 290 -7.80 24.11 13.29
C ARG A 290 -6.84 23.65 12.20
N ASP A 291 -7.15 22.56 11.50
CA ASP A 291 -6.37 22.10 10.36
C ASP A 291 -7.09 22.47 9.05
N PRO A 292 -6.50 23.34 8.21
CA PRO A 292 -7.14 23.82 6.99
C PRO A 292 -7.31 22.74 5.90
N SER A 293 -6.67 21.58 6.03
CA SER A 293 -6.85 20.46 5.12
C SER A 293 -8.12 19.65 5.40
N TYR A 294 -8.84 19.97 6.46
CA TYR A 294 -10.10 19.36 6.84
C TYR A 294 -11.26 20.37 6.75
N THR A 295 -12.38 19.91 6.22
CA THR A 295 -13.62 20.70 6.11
C THR A 295 -14.66 20.14 7.08
N GLU A 296 -15.40 21.01 7.76
CA GLU A 296 -16.50 20.60 8.63
C GLU A 296 -17.67 20.06 7.77
N ILE A 297 -18.08 18.83 8.04
CA ILE A 297 -19.17 18.14 7.33
C ILE A 297 -20.44 18.01 8.17
N ALA A 298 -20.30 18.07 9.48
CA ALA A 298 -21.36 18.11 10.49
C ALA A 298 -20.78 18.78 11.75
N PRO A 299 -21.60 19.25 12.69
CA PRO A 299 -21.09 19.93 13.88
C PRO A 299 -20.01 19.12 14.60
N GLY A 300 -18.79 19.68 14.64
CA GLY A 300 -17.61 19.05 15.26
C GLY A 300 -17.00 17.87 14.53
N MET A 301 -17.45 17.57 13.29
CA MET A 301 -16.89 16.52 12.46
C MET A 301 -16.18 17.11 11.24
N TYR A 302 -14.92 16.80 11.07
CA TYR A 302 -14.05 17.37 10.05
C TYR A 302 -13.53 16.29 9.11
N ARG A 303 -13.64 16.48 7.80
CA ARG A 303 -13.23 15.51 6.78
C ARG A 303 -12.21 16.09 5.82
N ASN A 304 -11.17 15.30 5.49
CA ASN A 304 -10.19 15.65 4.47
C ASN A 304 -10.53 15.05 3.10
N ALA A 305 -9.75 15.43 2.09
CA ALA A 305 -9.92 14.93 0.71
C ALA A 305 -9.72 13.40 0.57
N ASP A 306 -8.97 12.78 1.48
CA ASP A 306 -8.75 11.33 1.51
C ASP A 306 -9.92 10.54 2.12
N GLY A 307 -10.96 11.23 2.60
CA GLY A 307 -12.13 10.64 3.24
C GLY A 307 -11.96 10.35 4.73
N TRP A 308 -10.87 10.79 5.36
CA TRP A 308 -10.72 10.68 6.81
C TRP A 308 -11.55 11.73 7.51
N THR A 309 -12.44 11.27 8.39
CA THR A 309 -13.27 12.11 9.25
C THR A 309 -12.78 12.04 10.69
N VAL A 310 -12.49 13.18 11.28
CA VAL A 310 -12.00 13.29 12.66
C VAL A 310 -13.01 14.07 13.49
N PHE A 311 -13.31 13.56 14.66
CA PHE A 311 -14.22 14.23 15.62
C PHE A 311 -13.87 13.85 17.05
N ARG A 312 -14.29 14.69 17.98
CA ARG A 312 -14.13 14.47 19.42
C ARG A 312 -15.39 13.85 20.00
N VAL A 313 -15.24 12.84 20.82
CA VAL A 313 -16.34 12.29 21.61
C VAL A 313 -16.39 13.01 22.95
N ASN A 314 -17.53 13.64 23.22
CA ASN A 314 -17.83 14.17 24.53
C ASN A 314 -18.29 13.02 25.44
N LEU A 315 -17.48 12.69 26.45
CA LEU A 315 -17.78 11.57 27.36
C LEU A 315 -19.03 11.79 28.22
N SER A 316 -19.42 13.04 28.48
CA SER A 316 -20.67 13.35 29.16
C SER A 316 -21.88 13.02 28.30
N ASP A 317 -21.84 13.30 26.99
CA ASP A 317 -22.88 12.94 26.05
C ASP A 317 -22.92 11.44 25.82
N TYR A 318 -21.74 10.82 25.67
CA TYR A 318 -21.58 9.37 25.53
C TYR A 318 -22.25 8.59 26.69
N THR A 319 -21.99 9.00 27.94
CA THR A 319 -22.62 8.39 29.13
C THR A 319 -24.12 8.71 29.22
N ALA A 320 -24.53 9.92 28.87
CA ALA A 320 -25.95 10.31 28.86
C ALA A 320 -26.79 9.43 27.90
N LYS A 321 -26.15 8.86 26.89
CA LYS A 321 -26.75 7.90 25.93
C LYS A 321 -26.68 6.44 26.38
N GLY A 322 -26.20 6.18 27.59
CA GLY A 322 -26.19 4.85 28.22
C GLY A 322 -24.94 4.01 27.95
N TYR A 323 -23.93 4.57 27.31
CA TYR A 323 -22.65 3.89 27.11
C TYR A 323 -21.75 3.98 28.36
N VAL A 324 -20.86 3.02 28.52
CA VAL A 324 -19.96 2.90 29.68
C VAL A 324 -18.52 3.15 29.25
N TYR A 325 -17.74 3.84 30.10
CA TYR A 325 -16.30 4.01 29.88
C TYR A 325 -15.51 3.95 31.19
#